data_7ae76e43cee908eecf00333e67d02804
#
_entry.id   7ae76e43cee908eecf00333e67d02804
#
_cell.length_a   1.000
_cell.length_b   1.000
_cell.length_c   1.000
_cell.angle_alpha   90.00
_cell.angle_beta   90.00
_cell.angle_gamma   90.00
#
_symmetry.space_group_name_H-M   'P 1'
#
loop_
_entity.id
_entity.type
_entity.pdbx_description
1 polymer ?
#
loop_
_entity_poly.entity_id
_entity_poly.type
_entity_poly.pdbx_seq_one_letter_code
_entity_poly.pdbx_strand_id
1 'polypeptide(L)'
;MHRYSKLSLLVVALATVGTAAYAAQSMENDAMAIAKAKIPLAQAVTTAEQHANGKAARAEYEKSKQGWVYDVEVVSGAKVFDVKVDADKGTVISSAEDKADRDDDHDKQD
;
A
#
# COMPACT_ATOMS: atom_id res chain seq x y z
N MET A 1 -11.44 5.14 12.80
CA MET A 1 -10.52 5.70 13.20
C MET A 1 -9.69 6.52 12.35
N HIS A 2 -8.45 6.59 12.57
CA HIS A 2 -7.65 7.46 11.79
C HIS A 2 -7.60 7.12 10.33
N ARG A 3 -8.02 5.97 9.97
CA ARG A 3 -7.99 5.62 8.58
C ARG A 3 -8.90 6.46 7.75
N TYR A 4 -10.03 6.81 8.31
CA TYR A 4 -10.98 7.59 7.56
C TYR A 4 -10.49 8.98 7.34
N SER A 5 -9.71 9.45 8.28
CA SER A 5 -9.14 10.76 8.12
C SER A 5 -8.28 10.84 6.90
N LYS A 6 -7.61 9.76 6.61
CA LYS A 6 -6.74 9.76 5.46
C LYS A 6 -7.49 9.95 4.18
N LEU A 7 -8.64 9.35 4.10
CA LEU A 7 -9.44 9.49 2.93
C LEU A 7 -9.85 10.92 2.73
N SER A 8 -10.18 11.56 3.83
CA SER A 8 -10.56 12.93 3.73
C SER A 8 -9.44 13.78 3.20
N LEU A 9 -8.25 13.42 3.60
CA LEU A 9 -7.11 14.17 3.16
C LEU A 9 -6.93 14.15 1.67
N LEU A 10 -7.24 13.06 1.07
CA LEU A 10 -7.13 12.98 -0.36
C LEU A 10 -7.95 14.03 -1.03
N VAL A 11 -9.13 14.19 -0.54
CA VAL A 11 -10.04 15.15 -1.14
C VAL A 11 -9.51 16.54 -0.94
N VAL A 12 -9.01 16.78 0.24
CA VAL A 12 -8.50 18.09 0.53
C VAL A 12 -7.34 18.45 -0.35
N ALA A 13 -6.52 17.47 -0.62
CA ALA A 13 -5.36 17.71 -1.44
C ALA A 13 -5.74 18.29 -2.78
N LEU A 14 -6.87 17.91 -3.27
CA LEU A 14 -7.29 18.41 -4.55
C LEU A 14 -7.65 19.87 -4.49
N ALA A 15 -8.13 20.28 -3.34
CA ALA A 15 -8.58 21.65 -3.21
C ALA A 15 -7.43 22.63 -3.18
N THR A 16 -6.32 22.21 -2.64
CA THR A 16 -5.20 23.12 -2.51
C THR A 16 -4.34 23.07 -3.74
N VAL A 17 -4.81 23.67 -4.76
CA VAL A 17 -4.12 23.65 -6.04
C VAL A 17 -2.70 24.16 -5.97
N GLY A 18 -2.51 25.26 -5.32
CA GLY A 18 -1.22 25.89 -5.31
C GLY A 18 -0.11 25.06 -4.73
N THR A 19 -0.25 24.77 -3.46
CA THR A 19 0.77 24.00 -2.80
C THR A 19 0.82 22.59 -3.29
N ALA A 20 -0.31 22.11 -3.70
CA ALA A 20 -0.39 20.76 -4.17
C ALA A 20 0.41 20.55 -5.44
N ALA A 21 0.80 21.62 -6.07
CA ALA A 21 1.52 21.49 -7.32
C ALA A 21 2.78 20.66 -7.18
N TYR A 22 3.56 20.93 -6.16
CA TYR A 22 4.77 20.14 -5.97
C TYR A 22 4.48 18.73 -5.58
N ALA A 23 3.63 18.58 -4.59
CA ALA A 23 3.31 17.25 -4.14
C ALA A 23 2.69 16.46 -5.27
N ALA A 24 1.89 17.14 -6.06
CA ALA A 24 1.24 16.49 -7.17
C ALA A 24 2.24 16.00 -8.19
N GLN A 25 3.30 16.76 -8.40
CA GLN A 25 4.29 16.34 -9.36
C GLN A 25 4.98 15.07 -8.94
N SER A 26 5.37 14.98 -7.68
CA SER A 26 5.99 13.77 -7.19
C SER A 26 5.05 12.60 -7.31
N MET A 27 3.82 12.80 -6.91
CA MET A 27 2.86 11.72 -6.96
C MET A 27 2.54 11.35 -8.39
N GLU A 28 2.53 12.35 -9.27
CA GLU A 28 2.27 12.07 -10.65
C GLU A 28 3.37 11.25 -11.28
N ASN A 29 4.60 11.53 -10.91
CA ASN A 29 5.69 10.76 -11.45
C ASN A 29 5.58 9.31 -11.08
N ASP A 30 5.23 9.04 -9.82
CA ASP A 30 5.06 7.68 -9.38
C ASP A 30 3.83 7.07 -10.03
N ALA A 31 2.77 7.85 -10.11
CA ALA A 31 1.55 7.34 -10.72
C ALA A 31 1.76 7.05 -12.19
N MET A 32 2.53 7.88 -12.85
CA MET A 32 2.77 7.64 -14.26
C MET A 32 3.64 6.43 -14.48
N ALA A 33 4.52 6.15 -13.53
CA ALA A 33 5.36 4.99 -13.65
C ALA A 33 4.55 3.71 -13.64
N ILE A 34 3.39 3.74 -13.02
CA ILE A 34 2.55 2.56 -12.96
C ILE A 34 2.08 2.13 -14.33
N ALA A 35 2.03 3.07 -15.26
CA ALA A 35 1.64 2.74 -16.61
C ALA A 35 2.61 1.78 -17.27
N LYS A 36 3.83 1.73 -16.76
CA LYS A 36 4.85 0.83 -17.29
C LYS A 36 4.88 -0.49 -16.57
N ALA A 37 4.14 -0.62 -15.50
CA ALA A 37 4.10 -1.87 -14.76
C ALA A 37 3.44 -2.92 -15.62
N LYS A 38 4.01 -4.11 -15.62
CA LYS A 38 3.44 -5.19 -16.41
C LYS A 38 2.25 -5.80 -15.73
N ILE A 39 2.20 -5.68 -14.41
CA ILE A 39 1.11 -6.23 -13.65
C ILE A 39 0.20 -5.09 -13.21
N PRO A 40 -1.08 -5.12 -13.55
CA PRO A 40 -1.98 -4.06 -13.13
C PRO A 40 -2.20 -4.07 -11.62
N LEU A 41 -2.52 -2.91 -11.09
CA LEU A 41 -2.79 -2.79 -9.68
C LEU A 41 -3.86 -3.77 -9.21
N ALA A 42 -4.91 -3.90 -9.98
CA ALA A 42 -6.01 -4.79 -9.61
C ALA A 42 -5.54 -6.23 -9.46
N GLN A 43 -4.64 -6.64 -10.32
CA GLN A 43 -4.13 -8.00 -10.25
C GLN A 43 -3.26 -8.17 -9.02
N ALA A 44 -2.46 -7.17 -8.71
CA ALA A 44 -1.60 -7.24 -7.53
C ALA A 44 -2.44 -7.35 -6.26
N VAL A 45 -3.53 -6.60 -6.22
CA VAL A 45 -4.43 -6.65 -5.07
C VAL A 45 -5.00 -8.05 -4.91
N THR A 46 -5.48 -8.62 -6.01
CA THR A 46 -6.02 -9.97 -5.96
C THR A 46 -4.99 -10.97 -5.50
N THR A 47 -3.79 -10.85 -6.04
CA THR A 47 -2.70 -11.76 -5.66
C THR A 47 -2.42 -11.66 -4.17
N ALA A 48 -2.36 -10.45 -3.65
CA ALA A 48 -2.07 -10.24 -2.24
C ALA A 48 -3.21 -10.80 -1.38
N GLU A 49 -4.45 -10.58 -1.80
CA GLU A 49 -5.57 -11.08 -1.04
C GLU A 49 -5.57 -12.60 -0.97
N GLN A 50 -5.22 -13.23 -2.06
CA GLN A 50 -5.18 -14.68 -2.07
C GLN A 50 -4.04 -15.19 -1.23
N HIS A 51 -2.93 -14.51 -1.29
CA HIS A 51 -1.76 -14.92 -0.52
C HIS A 51 -2.00 -14.83 0.97
N ALA A 52 -2.57 -13.73 1.41
CA ALA A 52 -2.79 -13.51 2.84
C ALA A 52 -4.17 -13.97 3.31
N ASN A 53 -4.99 -14.41 2.37
CA ASN A 53 -6.31 -14.92 2.70
C ASN A 53 -7.15 -13.86 3.41
N GLY A 54 -7.31 -12.73 2.78
CA GLY A 54 -8.06 -11.63 3.37
C GLY A 54 -8.47 -10.61 2.35
N LYS A 55 -8.77 -9.43 2.83
CA LYS A 55 -9.21 -8.34 1.98
C LYS A 55 -8.24 -7.20 2.01
N ALA A 56 -7.93 -6.66 0.85
CA ALA A 56 -7.01 -5.54 0.76
C ALA A 56 -7.68 -4.28 1.29
N ALA A 57 -6.97 -3.58 2.14
CA ALA A 57 -7.44 -2.31 2.68
C ALA A 57 -6.76 -1.16 1.98
N ARG A 58 -5.60 -1.41 1.41
CA ARG A 58 -4.84 -0.34 0.80
C ARG A 58 -3.77 -0.93 -0.10
N ALA A 59 -3.40 -0.22 -1.12
CA ALA A 59 -2.35 -0.67 -2.01
C ALA A 59 -1.58 0.55 -2.49
N GLU A 60 -0.25 0.42 -2.55
CA GLU A 60 0.61 1.49 -3.01
C GLU A 60 1.60 0.96 -4.01
N TYR A 61 1.86 1.75 -5.03
CA TYR A 61 2.86 1.42 -6.02
C TYR A 61 4.11 2.21 -5.64
N GLU A 62 5.18 1.50 -5.35
CA GLU A 62 6.37 2.18 -4.87
C GLU A 62 7.63 1.52 -5.38
N LYS A 63 8.71 2.25 -5.35
CA LYS A 63 9.98 1.72 -5.77
C LYS A 63 10.72 1.14 -4.58
N SER A 64 11.24 -0.05 -4.75
CA SER A 64 11.97 -0.71 -3.69
C SER A 64 13.35 -1.09 -4.21
N LYS A 65 14.11 -1.73 -3.36
CA LYS A 65 15.43 -2.19 -3.78
C LYS A 65 15.36 -3.22 -4.87
N GLN A 66 14.27 -3.93 -4.93
CA GLN A 66 14.08 -4.94 -5.96
C GLN A 66 13.37 -4.41 -7.18
N GLY A 67 13.15 -3.10 -7.25
CA GLY A 67 12.44 -2.51 -8.36
C GLY A 67 11.07 -2.05 -7.92
N TRP A 68 10.17 -1.88 -8.87
CA TRP A 68 8.84 -1.40 -8.54
C TRP A 68 7.99 -2.52 -7.99
N VAL A 69 7.26 -2.21 -6.94
CA VAL A 69 6.41 -3.20 -6.28
C VAL A 69 5.08 -2.56 -5.91
N TYR A 70 4.10 -3.42 -5.66
CA TYR A 70 2.85 -3.00 -5.06
C TYR A 70 2.87 -3.45 -3.61
N ASP A 71 2.71 -2.50 -2.71
CA ASP A 71 2.67 -2.81 -1.29
C ASP A 71 1.20 -2.82 -0.90
N VAL A 72 0.67 -3.99 -0.63
CA VAL A 72 -0.75 -4.16 -0.38
C VAL A 72 -0.98 -4.54 1.07
N GLU A 73 -1.83 -3.78 1.73
CA GLU A 73 -2.18 -4.05 3.11
C GLU A 73 -3.42 -4.92 3.11
N VAL A 74 -3.33 -6.11 3.65
CA VAL A 74 -4.42 -7.07 3.62
C VAL A 74 -4.87 -7.40 5.04
N VAL A 75 -6.17 -7.31 5.26
CA VAL A 75 -6.74 -7.64 6.56
C VAL A 75 -7.26 -9.06 6.50
N SER A 76 -6.76 -9.91 7.36
CA SER A 76 -7.17 -11.29 7.41
C SER A 76 -7.57 -11.61 8.83
N GLY A 77 -8.86 -11.66 9.09
CA GLY A 77 -9.34 -11.86 10.44
C GLY A 77 -8.94 -10.69 11.31
N ALA A 78 -8.24 -10.97 12.37
CA ALA A 78 -7.79 -9.93 13.28
C ALA A 78 -6.38 -9.47 12.98
N LYS A 79 -5.82 -9.92 11.89
CA LYS A 79 -4.43 -9.58 11.55
C LYS A 79 -4.35 -8.75 10.31
N VAL A 80 -3.27 -7.99 10.22
CA VAL A 80 -3.02 -7.15 9.05
C VAL A 80 -1.66 -7.56 8.50
N PHE A 81 -1.62 -7.80 7.21
CA PHE A 81 -0.37 -8.17 6.56
C PHE A 81 0.01 -7.16 5.51
N ASP A 82 1.30 -6.92 5.39
CA ASP A 82 1.83 -6.12 4.30
C ASP A 82 2.41 -7.08 3.29
N VAL A 83 1.81 -7.12 2.13
CA VAL A 83 2.22 -8.06 1.08
C VAL A 83 2.82 -7.25 -0.06
N LYS A 84 4.05 -7.55 -0.42
CA LYS A 84 4.68 -6.88 -1.53
C LYS A 84 4.65 -7.77 -2.75
N VAL A 85 4.13 -7.22 -3.82
CA VAL A 85 3.97 -7.94 -5.08
C VAL A 85 4.85 -7.29 -6.14
N ASP A 86 5.63 -8.09 -6.83
CA ASP A 86 6.49 -7.60 -7.89
C ASP A 86 5.64 -7.02 -9.00
N ALA A 87 5.89 -5.78 -9.37
CA ALA A 87 5.06 -5.10 -10.35
C ALA A 87 5.30 -5.60 -11.77
N ASP A 88 6.39 -6.30 -12.00
CA ASP A 88 6.68 -6.85 -13.31
C ASP A 88 6.27 -8.30 -13.43
N LYS A 89 6.51 -9.06 -12.37
CA LYS A 89 6.26 -10.49 -12.44
C LYS A 89 4.96 -10.91 -11.80
N GLY A 90 4.42 -10.08 -10.94
CA GLY A 90 3.17 -10.43 -10.28
C GLY A 90 3.32 -11.43 -9.15
N THR A 91 4.54 -11.69 -8.74
CA THR A 91 4.77 -12.66 -7.67
C THR A 91 4.91 -11.95 -6.35
N VAL A 92 4.58 -12.66 -5.29
CA VAL A 92 4.73 -12.12 -3.95
C VAL A 92 6.20 -12.14 -3.57
N ILE A 93 6.72 -10.97 -3.24
CA ILE A 93 8.12 -10.86 -2.83
C ILE A 93 8.26 -11.09 -1.34
N SER A 94 7.34 -10.54 -0.58
CA SER A 94 7.39 -10.69 0.86
C SER A 94 6.00 -10.50 1.42
N SER A 95 5.80 -11.05 2.61
CA SER A 95 4.54 -10.91 3.30
C SER A 95 4.86 -10.92 4.78
N ALA A 96 4.50 -9.86 5.46
CA ALA A 96 4.82 -9.75 6.88
C ALA A 96 3.62 -9.21 7.63
N GLU A 97 3.41 -9.71 8.81
CA GLU A 97 2.33 -9.23 9.64
C GLU A 97 2.71 -7.86 10.18
N ASP A 98 1.77 -6.94 10.09
CA ASP A 98 1.98 -5.61 10.61
C ASP A 98 1.65 -5.62 12.09
N LYS A 99 2.68 -5.67 12.90
CA LYS A 99 2.52 -5.78 14.34
C LYS A 99 2.80 -4.50 15.09
N ALA A 100 2.94 -3.43 14.36
CA ALA A 100 3.31 -2.19 15.01
C ALA A 100 2.43 -1.86 16.20
N ASP A 101 1.13 -1.94 16.02
CA ASP A 101 0.22 -1.64 17.09
C ASP A 101 0.25 -2.69 18.17
N ARG A 102 0.46 -3.90 17.78
CA ARG A 102 0.46 -4.99 18.72
C ARG A 102 1.75 -5.07 19.49
N ASP A 103 2.80 -4.61 18.91
CA ASP A 103 4.08 -4.60 19.57
C ASP A 103 4.02 -3.76 20.83
N ASP A 104 3.33 -2.66 20.75
CA ASP A 104 3.20 -1.81 21.90
C ASP A 104 2.56 -2.54 23.05
N ASP A 105 1.51 -3.25 22.77
CA ASP A 105 0.84 -4.00 23.81
C ASP A 105 1.71 -5.10 24.33
N HIS A 106 2.40 -5.73 23.45
CA HIS A 106 3.23 -6.83 23.82
C HIS A 106 4.35 -6.38 24.74
N ASP A 107 4.93 -5.27 24.45
CA ASP A 107 6.00 -4.76 25.29
C ASP A 107 5.55 -4.54 26.69
N LYS A 108 4.36 -4.09 26.84
CA LYS A 108 3.89 -3.82 28.18
C LYS A 108 3.74 -5.06 28.99
N GLN A 109 3.40 -6.11 28.36
CA GLN A 109 3.19 -7.33 29.08
C GLN A 109 4.47 -7.91 29.59
N ASP A 110 5.50 -7.63 28.89
CA ASP A 110 6.78 -8.13 29.31
C ASP A 110 7.32 -7.35 30.44
#